data_f3098880da14742042d31614d7596541
#
_entry.id   f3098880da14742042d31614d7596541
#
_cell.length_a   1.000
_cell.length_b   1.000
_cell.length_c   1.000
_cell.angle_alpha   90.00
_cell.angle_beta   90.00
_cell.angle_gamma   90.00
#
_symmetry.space_group_name_H-M   'P 1'
#
loop_
_entity.id
_entity.type
_entity.pdbx_description
1 polymer ?
#
loop_
_entity_poly.entity_id
_entity_poly.type
_entity_poly.pdbx_seq_one_letter_code
_entity_poly.pdbx_strand_id
1 'polypeptide(L)'
;MRYFVSGVAALLLAGCVQSPETGEARSGKAVYLENCAACHGPTGAGDGPAAGGLAQSPPDLRLIAERAGGGFPADDVLAKIHGYTGPGHFGDMPEFGSEMDGGKVIWTTAEGDRIPTAAALVRLVRYLESLQETG
;
A
#
# COMPACT_ATOMS: atom_id res chain seq x y z
N MET A 1 -70.36 -27.81 -4.20
CA MET A 1 -69.36 -27.39 -5.22
C MET A 1 -68.24 -26.66 -4.52
N ARG A 2 -67.12 -27.35 -4.26
CA ARG A 2 -66.01 -26.88 -3.40
C ARG A 2 -64.84 -26.55 -4.29
N TYR A 3 -64.50 -25.27 -4.40
CA TYR A 3 -63.33 -24.82 -5.18
C TYR A 3 -62.08 -24.82 -4.30
N PHE A 4 -61.16 -25.73 -4.60
CA PHE A 4 -59.80 -25.74 -4.03
C PHE A 4 -58.97 -24.68 -4.74
N VAL A 5 -58.58 -23.65 -4.04
CA VAL A 5 -57.60 -22.67 -4.52
C VAL A 5 -56.23 -23.12 -4.06
N SER A 6 -55.46 -23.69 -4.98
CA SER A 6 -54.05 -24.04 -4.74
C SER A 6 -53.19 -22.79 -4.82
N GLY A 7 -52.68 -22.34 -3.67
CA GLY A 7 -51.70 -21.25 -3.61
C GLY A 7 -50.34 -21.79 -3.99
N VAL A 8 -49.77 -21.27 -5.07
CA VAL A 8 -48.36 -21.49 -5.46
C VAL A 8 -47.52 -20.45 -4.70
N ALA A 9 -46.75 -20.91 -3.72
CA ALA A 9 -45.76 -20.09 -3.03
C ALA A 9 -44.53 -20.01 -3.89
N ALA A 10 -44.27 -18.85 -4.51
CA ALA A 10 -43.05 -18.56 -5.23
C ALA A 10 -41.94 -18.24 -4.21
N LEU A 11 -41.00 -19.18 -4.01
CA LEU A 11 -39.76 -18.94 -3.28
C LEU A 11 -38.86 -18.05 -4.14
N LEU A 12 -38.72 -16.78 -3.76
CA LEU A 12 -37.71 -15.87 -4.27
C LEU A 12 -36.36 -16.27 -3.65
N LEU A 13 -35.54 -17.02 -4.37
CA LEU A 13 -34.12 -17.23 -4.08
C LEU A 13 -33.40 -15.90 -4.39
N ALA A 14 -33.19 -15.09 -3.35
CA ALA A 14 -32.26 -13.98 -3.40
C ALA A 14 -30.85 -14.56 -3.46
N GLY A 15 -30.37 -14.87 -4.66
CA GLY A 15 -28.98 -15.19 -4.92
C GLY A 15 -28.14 -13.93 -4.67
N CYS A 16 -27.29 -13.95 -3.63
CA CYS A 16 -26.19 -13.01 -3.52
C CYS A 16 -25.30 -13.20 -4.76
N VAL A 17 -25.45 -12.33 -5.74
CA VAL A 17 -24.50 -12.20 -6.84
C VAL A 17 -23.25 -11.59 -6.22
N GLN A 18 -22.31 -12.44 -5.78
CA GLN A 18 -20.94 -12.03 -5.57
C GLN A 18 -20.40 -11.68 -6.96
N SER A 19 -20.28 -10.38 -7.22
CA SER A 19 -19.54 -9.90 -8.38
C SER A 19 -18.14 -10.54 -8.34
N PRO A 20 -17.65 -11.16 -9.45
CA PRO A 20 -16.27 -11.57 -9.49
C PRO A 20 -15.45 -10.33 -9.24
N GLU A 21 -14.63 -10.34 -8.19
CA GLU A 21 -13.64 -9.30 -7.94
C GLU A 21 -12.69 -9.30 -9.14
N THR A 22 -13.02 -8.50 -10.13
CA THR A 22 -12.08 -8.07 -11.16
C THR A 22 -11.00 -7.33 -10.39
N GLY A 23 -9.88 -8.01 -10.12
CA GLY A 23 -8.69 -7.61 -9.41
C GLY A 23 -8.66 -6.17 -8.93
N GLU A 24 -9.41 -5.88 -7.86
CA GLU A 24 -9.44 -4.55 -7.25
C GLU A 24 -8.02 -4.23 -6.80
N ALA A 25 -7.45 -3.23 -7.43
CA ALA A 25 -6.07 -2.85 -7.18
C ALA A 25 -5.89 -2.59 -5.68
N ARG A 26 -5.06 -3.41 -5.00
CA ARG A 26 -4.79 -3.29 -3.55
C ARG A 26 -4.52 -1.84 -3.18
N SER A 27 -5.16 -1.34 -2.13
CA SER A 27 -4.94 0.02 -1.64
C SER A 27 -3.50 0.19 -1.14
N GLY A 28 -2.96 1.41 -1.14
CA GLY A 28 -1.62 1.69 -0.60
C GLY A 28 -1.47 1.22 0.84
N LYS A 29 -2.53 1.34 1.65
CA LYS A 29 -2.57 0.80 3.02
C LYS A 29 -2.44 -0.73 3.05
N ALA A 30 -3.11 -1.44 2.16
CA ALA A 30 -3.01 -2.90 2.10
C ALA A 30 -1.60 -3.34 1.71
N VAL A 31 -0.99 -2.68 0.71
CA VAL A 31 0.41 -2.90 0.32
C VAL A 31 1.36 -2.64 1.49
N TYR A 32 1.13 -1.57 2.24
CA TYR A 32 1.92 -1.22 3.43
C TYR A 32 1.83 -2.30 4.52
N LEU A 33 0.63 -2.72 4.88
CA LEU A 33 0.42 -3.71 5.94
C LEU A 33 1.04 -5.06 5.60
N GLU A 34 1.04 -5.42 4.33
CA GLU A 34 1.59 -6.69 3.84
C GLU A 34 3.13 -6.70 3.80
N ASN A 35 3.76 -5.58 3.41
CA ASN A 35 5.19 -5.57 3.11
C ASN A 35 6.04 -4.76 4.10
N CYS A 36 5.46 -3.81 4.84
CA CYS A 36 6.21 -2.83 5.62
C CYS A 36 5.94 -2.92 7.12
N ALA A 37 4.71 -3.26 7.50
CA ALA A 37 4.26 -3.18 8.89
C ALA A 37 5.01 -4.13 9.84
N ALA A 38 5.59 -5.22 9.34
CA ALA A 38 6.38 -6.14 10.16
C ALA A 38 7.55 -5.43 10.87
N CYS A 39 8.19 -4.48 10.19
CA CYS A 39 9.30 -3.70 10.74
C CYS A 39 8.82 -2.31 11.18
N HIS A 40 8.06 -1.60 10.33
CA HIS A 40 7.68 -0.21 10.59
C HIS A 40 6.44 -0.03 11.47
N GLY A 41 5.78 -1.13 11.88
CA GLY A 41 4.54 -1.09 12.66
C GLY A 41 3.29 -0.77 11.82
N PRO A 42 2.09 -1.07 12.32
CA PRO A 42 0.84 -0.89 11.57
C PRO A 42 0.49 0.59 11.33
N THR A 43 1.07 1.50 12.10
CA THR A 43 0.87 2.94 12.02
C THR A 43 2.05 3.70 11.40
N GLY A 44 3.18 3.01 11.16
CA GLY A 44 4.41 3.64 10.64
C GLY A 44 5.35 4.18 11.71
N ALA A 45 5.11 3.87 13.00
CA ALA A 45 5.89 4.41 14.12
C ALA A 45 7.28 3.78 14.30
N GLY A 46 7.65 2.75 13.52
CA GLY A 46 8.90 2.02 13.66
C GLY A 46 8.88 0.94 14.75
N ASP A 47 7.70 0.60 15.24
CA ASP A 47 7.45 -0.30 16.38
C ASP A 47 6.93 -1.69 15.96
N GLY A 48 7.22 -2.12 14.73
CA GLY A 48 6.79 -3.41 14.24
C GLY A 48 7.39 -4.58 15.00
N PRO A 49 6.74 -5.75 15.00
CA PRO A 49 7.18 -6.92 15.77
C PRO A 49 8.58 -7.41 15.38
N ALA A 50 9.05 -7.15 14.17
CA ALA A 50 10.37 -7.50 13.72
C ALA A 50 11.45 -6.44 14.04
N ALA A 51 11.06 -5.25 14.48
CA ALA A 51 11.98 -4.13 14.72
C ALA A 51 13.10 -4.45 15.72
N GLY A 52 12.76 -5.20 16.79
CA GLY A 52 13.72 -5.57 17.85
C GLY A 52 14.83 -6.53 17.41
N GLY A 53 14.71 -7.17 16.25
CA GLY A 53 15.72 -8.08 15.68
C GLY A 53 16.67 -7.43 14.68
N LEU A 54 16.46 -6.15 14.35
CA LEU A 54 17.25 -5.42 13.37
C LEU A 54 18.45 -4.74 14.01
N ALA A 55 19.56 -4.62 13.26
CA ALA A 55 20.77 -3.92 13.71
C ALA A 55 20.50 -2.42 13.97
N GLN A 56 19.56 -1.84 13.24
CA GLN A 56 19.13 -0.46 13.40
C GLN A 56 17.59 -0.42 13.47
N SER A 57 17.05 0.30 14.46
CA SER A 57 15.60 0.49 14.58
C SER A 57 15.04 1.17 13.35
N PRO A 58 13.91 0.66 12.81
CA PRO A 58 13.22 1.32 11.72
C PRO A 58 12.80 2.75 12.10
N PRO A 59 12.99 3.73 11.22
CA PRO A 59 12.59 5.09 11.50
C PRO A 59 11.05 5.22 11.54
N ASP A 60 10.57 6.20 12.29
CA ASP A 60 9.17 6.61 12.26
C ASP A 60 8.84 7.23 10.89
N LEU A 61 8.00 6.56 10.12
CA LEU A 61 7.63 6.97 8.77
C LEU A 61 6.65 8.15 8.73
N ARG A 62 6.00 8.46 9.85
CA ARG A 62 5.06 9.59 9.96
C ARG A 62 5.77 10.95 9.97
N LEU A 63 7.06 10.93 10.23
CA LEU A 63 7.92 12.10 10.35
C LEU A 63 8.86 12.30 9.14
N ILE A 64 8.57 11.67 8.00
CA ILE A 64 9.41 11.81 6.78
C ILE A 64 9.40 13.26 6.30
N ALA A 65 8.22 13.89 6.21
CA ALA A 65 8.10 15.27 5.75
C ALA A 65 8.80 16.26 6.70
N GLU A 66 8.67 16.07 8.02
CA GLU A 66 9.37 16.88 9.02
C GLU A 66 10.90 16.79 8.84
N ARG A 67 11.45 15.58 8.73
CA ARG A 67 12.88 15.35 8.51
C ARG A 67 13.38 15.90 7.18
N ALA A 68 12.50 16.03 6.19
CA ALA A 68 12.79 16.60 4.88
C ALA A 68 12.63 18.13 4.81
N GLY A 69 12.33 18.79 5.94
CA GLY A 69 12.17 20.25 5.99
C GLY A 69 10.74 20.74 5.72
N GLY A 70 9.73 19.87 5.86
CA GLY A 70 8.31 20.24 5.81
C GLY A 70 7.55 19.75 4.56
N GLY A 71 8.24 19.25 3.54
CA GLY A 71 7.62 18.65 2.36
C GLY A 71 7.85 17.14 2.30
N PHE A 72 6.86 16.36 1.90
CA PHE A 72 7.04 14.92 1.72
C PHE A 72 7.85 14.65 0.44
N PRO A 73 9.07 14.05 0.52
CA PRO A 73 9.97 13.87 -0.61
C PRO A 73 9.56 12.59 -1.37
N ALA A 74 8.47 12.65 -2.12
CA ALA A 74 7.84 11.49 -2.74
C ALA A 74 8.77 10.71 -3.69
N ASP A 75 9.62 11.42 -4.45
CA ASP A 75 10.57 10.80 -5.38
C ASP A 75 11.67 10.03 -4.64
N ASP A 76 12.22 10.60 -3.57
CA ASP A 76 13.23 9.94 -2.74
C ASP A 76 12.65 8.71 -2.02
N VAL A 77 11.42 8.83 -1.52
CA VAL A 77 10.71 7.71 -0.87
C VAL A 77 10.46 6.59 -1.87
N LEU A 78 10.00 6.93 -3.07
CA LEU A 78 9.79 5.97 -4.16
C LEU A 78 11.11 5.27 -4.52
N ALA A 79 12.17 6.05 -4.75
CA ALA A 79 13.49 5.54 -5.10
C ALA A 79 14.04 4.62 -3.99
N LYS A 80 13.84 5.00 -2.74
CA LYS A 80 14.26 4.22 -1.57
C LYS A 80 13.59 2.85 -1.51
N ILE A 81 12.26 2.80 -1.65
CA ILE A 81 11.51 1.54 -1.61
C ILE A 81 11.81 0.67 -2.82
N HIS A 82 11.96 1.28 -3.98
CA HIS A 82 12.27 0.57 -5.22
C HIS A 82 13.66 -0.06 -5.23
N GLY A 83 14.65 0.58 -4.59
CA GLY A 83 16.05 0.14 -4.64
C GLY A 83 16.88 0.84 -5.72
N TYR A 84 16.44 1.95 -6.30
CA TYR A 84 17.21 2.68 -7.32
C TYR A 84 18.54 3.26 -6.82
N THR A 85 18.69 3.41 -5.51
CA THR A 85 19.87 4.04 -4.91
C THR A 85 21.04 3.08 -4.68
N GLY A 86 20.91 1.83 -5.14
CA GLY A 86 22.00 0.84 -5.11
C GLY A 86 22.21 0.12 -3.77
N PRO A 87 23.01 -0.95 -3.76
CA PRO A 87 23.24 -1.77 -2.58
C PRO A 87 23.93 -0.97 -1.46
N GLY A 88 23.52 -1.22 -0.22
CA GLY A 88 24.10 -0.61 0.98
C GLY A 88 23.39 0.66 1.49
N HIS A 89 22.37 1.14 0.79
CA HIS A 89 21.64 2.36 1.18
C HIS A 89 20.54 2.12 2.24
N PHE A 90 20.25 0.87 2.55
CA PHE A 90 19.01 0.51 3.25
C PHE A 90 19.22 -0.12 4.63
N GLY A 91 20.45 -0.43 5.01
CA GLY A 91 20.68 -1.25 6.19
C GLY A 91 19.94 -2.60 6.04
N ASP A 92 19.06 -2.90 6.99
CA ASP A 92 18.27 -4.15 6.99
C ASP A 92 16.97 -4.07 6.15
N MET A 93 16.67 -2.93 5.50
CA MET A 93 15.47 -2.79 4.67
C MET A 93 15.67 -3.44 3.29
N PRO A 94 14.83 -4.41 2.88
CA PRO A 94 14.93 -5.02 1.55
C PRO A 94 14.48 -4.07 0.43
N GLU A 95 14.88 -4.39 -0.80
CA GLU A 95 14.41 -3.72 -2.01
C GLU A 95 13.12 -4.36 -2.50
N PHE A 96 12.09 -3.55 -2.73
CA PHE A 96 10.76 -4.03 -3.11
C PHE A 96 10.41 -3.76 -4.59
N GLY A 97 11.25 -3.07 -5.32
CA GLY A 97 10.91 -2.55 -6.64
C GLY A 97 10.52 -3.58 -7.70
N SER A 98 11.14 -4.75 -7.67
CA SER A 98 10.89 -5.83 -8.62
C SER A 98 9.71 -6.73 -8.23
N GLU A 99 9.27 -6.69 -6.98
CA GLU A 99 8.29 -7.62 -6.41
C GLU A 99 6.88 -7.05 -6.28
N MET A 100 6.71 -5.74 -6.56
CA MET A 100 5.41 -5.09 -6.44
C MET A 100 4.54 -5.32 -7.68
N ASP A 101 3.45 -6.04 -7.48
CA ASP A 101 2.44 -6.37 -8.49
C ASP A 101 1.56 -5.18 -8.91
N GLY A 102 0.76 -5.40 -9.96
CA GLY A 102 -0.37 -4.54 -10.32
C GLY A 102 -0.18 -3.63 -11.53
N GLY A 103 0.68 -4.06 -12.47
CA GLY A 103 0.92 -3.32 -13.71
C GLY A 103 1.77 -2.08 -13.50
N LYS A 104 2.08 -1.37 -14.60
CA LYS A 104 2.89 -0.15 -14.56
C LYS A 104 2.06 1.08 -14.87
N VAL A 105 2.34 2.15 -14.16
CA VAL A 105 1.85 3.52 -14.40
C VAL A 105 3.05 4.44 -14.61
N ILE A 106 2.82 5.61 -15.17
CA ILE A 106 3.88 6.61 -15.30
C ILE A 106 3.91 7.45 -14.04
N TRP A 107 5.03 7.37 -13.32
CA TRP A 107 5.37 8.34 -12.29
C TRP A 107 6.04 9.54 -12.95
N THR A 108 5.62 10.73 -12.60
CA THR A 108 6.29 11.97 -13.05
C THR A 108 6.99 12.59 -11.85
N THR A 109 8.30 12.72 -11.93
CA THR A 109 9.13 13.29 -10.86
C THR A 109 8.95 14.80 -10.75
N ALA A 110 9.45 15.39 -9.69
CA ALA A 110 9.46 16.85 -9.50
C ALA A 110 10.22 17.58 -10.62
N GLU A 111 11.25 16.93 -11.22
CA GLU A 111 12.02 17.43 -12.34
C GLU A 111 11.30 17.25 -13.68
N GLY A 112 10.19 16.51 -13.71
CA GLY A 112 9.40 16.25 -14.91
C GLY A 112 9.76 14.96 -15.66
N ASP A 113 10.63 14.13 -15.12
CA ASP A 113 10.96 12.83 -15.69
C ASP A 113 9.79 11.86 -15.58
N ARG A 114 9.61 11.04 -16.62
CA ARG A 114 8.52 10.09 -16.73
C ARG A 114 9.01 8.66 -16.59
N ILE A 115 8.77 8.04 -15.44
CA ILE A 115 9.32 6.74 -15.08
C ILE A 115 8.19 5.69 -15.02
N PRO A 116 8.27 4.59 -15.82
CA PRO A 116 7.36 3.47 -15.68
C PRO A 116 7.54 2.78 -14.32
N THR A 117 6.57 2.92 -13.44
CA THR A 117 6.63 2.49 -12.04
C THR A 117 5.51 1.51 -11.71
N ALA A 118 5.77 0.54 -10.84
CA ALA A 118 4.73 -0.37 -10.37
C ALA A 118 3.58 0.41 -9.72
N ALA A 119 2.34 0.12 -10.15
CA ALA A 119 1.17 0.83 -9.64
C ALA A 119 0.98 0.63 -8.11
N ALA A 120 1.36 -0.54 -7.58
CA ALA A 120 1.35 -0.80 -6.14
C ALA A 120 2.32 0.12 -5.38
N LEU A 121 3.53 0.35 -5.93
CA LEU A 121 4.51 1.24 -5.32
C LEU A 121 4.02 2.69 -5.28
N VAL A 122 3.39 3.17 -6.36
CA VAL A 122 2.80 4.52 -6.39
C VAL A 122 1.72 4.66 -5.33
N ARG A 123 0.84 3.67 -5.18
CA ARG A 123 -0.19 3.68 -4.12
C ARG A 123 0.41 3.64 -2.72
N LEU A 124 1.49 2.88 -2.53
CA LEU A 124 2.21 2.82 -1.26
C LEU A 124 2.81 4.19 -0.90
N VAL A 125 3.50 4.85 -1.84
CA VAL A 125 4.07 6.19 -1.61
C VAL A 125 2.99 7.20 -1.25
N ARG A 126 1.83 7.18 -1.94
CA ARG A 126 0.68 8.04 -1.59
C ARG A 126 0.12 7.75 -0.20
N TYR A 127 0.09 6.48 0.20
CA TYR A 127 -0.33 6.13 1.55
C TYR A 127 0.65 6.66 2.60
N LEU A 128 1.96 6.52 2.38
CA LEU A 128 2.98 7.08 3.28
C LEU A 128 2.90 8.61 3.38
N GLU A 129 2.63 9.29 2.28
CA GLU A 129 2.35 10.72 2.27
C GLU A 129 1.15 11.08 3.16
N SER A 130 0.09 10.27 3.12
CA SER A 130 -1.10 10.48 3.93
C SER A 130 -0.91 10.21 5.44
N LEU A 131 0.17 9.53 5.81
CA LEU A 131 0.53 9.28 7.21
C LEU A 131 1.29 10.44 7.86
N GLN A 132 1.75 11.42 7.06
CA GLN A 132 2.59 12.48 7.62
C GLN A 132 1.85 13.27 8.69
N GLU A 133 2.47 13.38 9.86
CA GLU A 133 1.98 14.25 10.92
C GLU A 133 2.28 15.70 10.55
N THR A 134 1.24 16.52 10.49
CA THR A 134 1.40 17.98 10.35
C THR A 134 1.80 18.54 11.70
N GLY A 135 3.03 19.03 11.79
CA GLY A 135 3.53 19.79 12.95
C GLY A 135 2.82 21.13 13.11
#